data_01ab17be98cd484fb8ca6bc100f0eec1
#
_entry.id   01ab17be98cd484fb8ca6bc100f0eec1
#
_cell.length_a   1.000
_cell.length_b   1.000
_cell.length_c   1.000
_cell.angle_alpha   90.00
_cell.angle_beta   90.00
_cell.angle_gamma   90.00
#
_symmetry.space_group_name_H-M   'P 1'
#
loop_
_entity.id
_entity.type
_entity.pdbx_description
1 polymer ?
#
loop_
_entity_poly.entity_id
_entity_poly.type
_entity_poly.pdbx_seq_one_letter_code
_entity_poly.pdbx_strand_id
1 'polypeptide(L)'
;VRIAPGNKSDIKHRNGEQTLDINEILKHVDHTLLSPQATWDEIRQICDDAIKYHTASVCIPPSYVKQASKYLGERVKVCTVIGFPNGYSTTAVKAFETEDALANGAKEIDMVINIGWLKDKRYELIEDEIKKLKSICKDKVLKVIIETCFLTDEEKIRMCDITTSAGADYIKTSTGFGTAGATFDDIKLFSEHIGEGVKMKAAGGISSLDDAERFLELGADRLGTSRVVKLIKAMD
;
A
#
# COMPACT_ATOMS: atom_id res chain seq x y z
N VAL A 1 -8.64 -48.74 1.81
CA VAL A 1 -8.78 -47.71 0.80
C VAL A 1 -8.61 -46.35 1.52
N ARG A 2 -7.44 -45.70 1.37
CA ARG A 2 -7.17 -44.35 1.94
C ARG A 2 -7.76 -43.35 0.96
N ILE A 3 -8.69 -42.53 1.42
CA ILE A 3 -9.21 -41.38 0.70
C ILE A 3 -8.19 -40.24 0.92
N ALA A 4 -7.61 -39.73 -0.13
CA ALA A 4 -6.74 -38.54 -0.13
C ALA A 4 -7.58 -37.28 0.18
N PRO A 5 -7.02 -36.27 0.88
CA PRO A 5 -7.74 -35.01 1.14
C PRO A 5 -7.90 -34.24 -0.17
N GLY A 6 -9.14 -33.95 -0.52
CA GLY A 6 -9.51 -33.18 -1.70
C GLY A 6 -9.01 -31.74 -1.60
N ASN A 7 -8.43 -31.29 -2.68
CA ASN A 7 -7.98 -29.92 -2.94
C ASN A 7 -9.22 -28.99 -2.95
N LYS A 8 -9.40 -28.17 -1.92
CA LYS A 8 -10.50 -27.19 -1.85
C LYS A 8 -10.10 -25.91 -2.61
N SER A 9 -9.97 -26.00 -3.91
CA SER A 9 -9.91 -24.85 -4.82
C SER A 9 -11.12 -24.89 -5.77
N ASP A 10 -12.33 -24.90 -5.21
CA ASP A 10 -13.53 -24.82 -6.05
C ASP A 10 -14.00 -23.37 -6.13
N ILE A 11 -13.57 -22.72 -7.21
CA ILE A 11 -14.06 -21.43 -7.71
C ILE A 11 -15.55 -21.56 -7.99
N LYS A 12 -16.40 -20.88 -7.24
CA LYS A 12 -17.81 -20.72 -7.58
C LYS A 12 -17.95 -19.70 -8.69
N HIS A 13 -18.32 -20.17 -9.88
CA HIS A 13 -18.77 -19.31 -10.96
C HIS A 13 -19.99 -18.48 -10.54
N ARG A 14 -19.83 -17.14 -10.42
CA ARG A 14 -20.94 -16.20 -10.47
C ARG A 14 -21.02 -15.67 -11.90
N ASN A 15 -22.13 -15.95 -12.58
CA ASN A 15 -22.54 -15.37 -13.86
C ASN A 15 -21.52 -15.40 -15.04
N GLY A 16 -20.69 -16.44 -15.15
CA GLY A 16 -19.82 -16.61 -16.32
C GLY A 16 -18.53 -15.75 -16.33
N GLU A 17 -18.26 -14.97 -15.31
CA GLU A 17 -17.00 -14.25 -15.10
C GLU A 17 -16.04 -15.11 -14.26
N GLN A 18 -14.77 -15.17 -14.67
CA GLN A 18 -13.72 -15.81 -13.88
C GLN A 18 -13.41 -14.90 -12.68
N THR A 19 -13.79 -15.32 -11.46
CA THR A 19 -13.34 -14.67 -10.23
C THR A 19 -11.88 -14.98 -9.97
N LEU A 20 -11.12 -13.99 -9.50
CA LEU A 20 -9.73 -14.19 -9.12
C LEU A 20 -9.62 -15.19 -7.95
N ASP A 21 -8.63 -16.06 -8.00
CA ASP A 21 -8.30 -16.94 -6.87
C ASP A 21 -7.91 -16.09 -5.65
N ILE A 22 -8.43 -16.44 -4.49
CA ILE A 22 -8.10 -15.80 -3.20
C ILE A 22 -6.58 -15.70 -3.01
N ASN A 23 -5.82 -16.72 -3.40
CA ASN A 23 -4.37 -16.69 -3.31
C ASN A 23 -3.74 -15.64 -4.24
N GLU A 24 -4.33 -15.36 -5.40
CA GLU A 24 -3.86 -14.28 -6.27
C GLU A 24 -4.16 -12.92 -5.64
N ILE A 25 -5.35 -12.70 -5.09
CA ILE A 25 -5.67 -11.48 -4.35
C ILE A 25 -4.66 -11.23 -3.21
N LEU A 26 -4.34 -12.27 -2.43
CA LEU A 26 -3.42 -12.16 -1.29
C LEU A 26 -2.01 -11.73 -1.68
N LYS A 27 -1.51 -12.14 -2.86
CA LYS A 27 -0.20 -11.71 -3.38
C LYS A 27 -0.12 -10.20 -3.65
N HIS A 28 -1.25 -9.53 -3.77
CA HIS A 28 -1.36 -8.09 -3.95
C HIS A 28 -1.62 -7.33 -2.63
N VAL A 29 -1.76 -8.01 -1.49
CA VAL A 29 -2.10 -7.39 -0.21
C VAL A 29 -0.86 -6.92 0.54
N ASP A 30 -0.83 -5.63 0.91
CA ASP A 30 -0.03 -5.13 2.02
C ASP A 30 -0.87 -5.29 3.29
N HIS A 31 -0.58 -6.34 4.08
CA HIS A 31 -1.32 -6.61 5.32
C HIS A 31 -0.99 -5.54 6.36
N THR A 32 -1.97 -4.66 6.65
CA THR A 32 -1.72 -3.34 7.24
C THR A 32 -2.22 -3.26 8.68
N LEU A 33 -1.37 -2.75 9.58
CA LEU A 33 -1.74 -2.30 10.92
C LEU A 33 -0.96 -1.03 11.25
N LEU A 34 -1.64 0.12 11.24
CA LEU A 34 -1.05 1.46 11.47
C LEU A 34 -1.75 2.20 12.62
N SER A 35 -2.53 1.49 13.43
CA SER A 35 -3.20 2.07 14.61
C SER A 35 -2.16 2.64 15.60
N PRO A 36 -2.35 3.88 16.11
CA PRO A 36 -1.38 4.49 17.04
C PRO A 36 -1.14 3.69 18.33
N GLN A 37 -2.14 2.91 18.75
CA GLN A 37 -2.07 2.05 19.93
C GLN A 37 -1.60 0.62 19.65
N ALA A 38 -1.20 0.30 18.41
CA ALA A 38 -0.77 -1.05 18.05
C ALA A 38 0.37 -1.52 18.94
N THR A 39 0.24 -2.71 19.49
CA THR A 39 1.24 -3.37 20.33
C THR A 39 2.12 -4.31 19.52
N TRP A 40 3.28 -4.70 20.09
CA TRP A 40 4.13 -5.70 19.44
C TRP A 40 3.42 -7.04 19.20
N ASP A 41 2.56 -7.49 20.13
CA ASP A 41 1.86 -8.75 19.94
C ASP A 41 0.89 -8.69 18.76
N GLU A 42 0.23 -7.56 18.54
CA GLU A 42 -0.62 -7.34 17.36
C GLU A 42 0.19 -7.26 16.07
N ILE A 43 1.35 -6.57 16.10
CA ILE A 43 2.28 -6.52 14.94
C ILE A 43 2.82 -7.90 14.62
N ARG A 44 3.18 -8.71 15.64
CA ARG A 44 3.63 -10.08 15.45
C ARG A 44 2.54 -10.94 14.80
N GLN A 45 1.28 -10.78 15.25
CA GLN A 45 0.14 -11.49 14.63
C GLN A 45 -0.02 -11.13 13.14
N ILE A 46 0.15 -9.83 12.79
CA ILE A 46 0.16 -9.39 11.38
C ILE A 46 1.29 -10.07 10.59
N CYS A 47 2.47 -10.22 11.20
CA CYS A 47 3.60 -10.92 10.57
C CYS A 47 3.30 -12.42 10.36
N ASP A 48 2.73 -13.09 11.35
CA ASP A 48 2.35 -14.49 11.27
C ASP A 48 1.28 -14.73 10.20
N ASP A 49 0.28 -13.87 10.16
CA ASP A 49 -0.76 -13.89 9.14
C ASP A 49 -0.16 -13.70 7.73
N ALA A 50 0.75 -12.74 7.57
CA ALA A 50 1.40 -12.47 6.30
C ALA A 50 2.23 -13.66 5.80
N ILE A 51 2.90 -14.39 6.71
CA ILE A 51 3.61 -15.63 6.37
C ILE A 51 2.62 -16.72 5.95
N LYS A 52 1.56 -16.94 6.75
CA LYS A 52 0.56 -18.01 6.49
C LYS A 52 -0.16 -17.81 5.17
N TYR A 53 -0.54 -16.57 4.88
CA TYR A 53 -1.37 -16.21 3.73
C TYR A 53 -0.58 -15.66 2.54
N HIS A 54 0.76 -15.64 2.60
CA HIS A 54 1.65 -15.22 1.52
C HIS A 54 1.34 -13.82 0.96
N THR A 55 1.08 -12.85 1.86
CA THR A 55 0.82 -11.48 1.42
C THR A 55 2.07 -10.80 0.84
N ALA A 56 1.88 -9.76 0.03
CA ALA A 56 2.98 -9.03 -0.63
C ALA A 56 3.95 -8.39 0.37
N SER A 57 3.40 -7.82 1.44
CA SER A 57 4.15 -7.22 2.55
C SER A 57 3.31 -7.15 3.83
N VAL A 58 3.96 -6.78 4.93
CA VAL A 58 3.29 -6.17 6.09
C VAL A 58 3.54 -4.68 6.06
N CYS A 59 2.50 -3.85 6.33
CA CYS A 59 2.63 -2.40 6.44
C CYS A 59 2.36 -1.97 7.88
N ILE A 60 3.41 -1.50 8.58
CA ILE A 60 3.44 -1.32 10.03
C ILE A 60 4.07 0.03 10.45
N PRO A 61 3.84 0.50 11.70
CA PRO A 61 4.46 1.73 12.19
C PRO A 61 5.99 1.67 12.18
N PRO A 62 6.69 2.79 11.90
CA PRO A 62 8.16 2.83 11.79
C PRO A 62 8.90 2.28 13.01
N SER A 63 8.36 2.51 14.21
CA SER A 63 8.95 2.04 15.48
C SER A 63 9.09 0.52 15.61
N TYR A 64 8.31 -0.25 14.83
CA TYR A 64 8.35 -1.71 14.84
C TYR A 64 9.15 -2.34 13.69
N VAL A 65 9.63 -1.54 12.73
CA VAL A 65 10.32 -2.04 11.53
C VAL A 65 11.49 -2.94 11.88
N LYS A 66 12.38 -2.49 12.76
CA LYS A 66 13.58 -3.27 13.17
C LYS A 66 13.21 -4.64 13.75
N GLN A 67 12.22 -4.66 14.64
CA GLN A 67 11.79 -5.88 15.31
C GLN A 67 11.07 -6.82 14.35
N ALA A 68 10.17 -6.29 13.50
CA ALA A 68 9.45 -7.07 12.49
C ALA A 68 10.38 -7.59 11.40
N SER A 69 11.33 -6.80 10.92
CA SER A 69 12.32 -7.22 9.94
C SER A 69 13.17 -8.40 10.45
N LYS A 70 13.61 -8.33 11.72
CA LYS A 70 14.32 -9.46 12.35
C LYS A 70 13.42 -10.69 12.50
N TYR A 71 12.16 -10.51 12.85
CA TYR A 71 11.20 -11.60 13.03
C TYR A 71 10.86 -12.30 11.70
N LEU A 72 10.60 -11.53 10.66
CA LEU A 72 10.21 -12.02 9.34
C LEU A 72 11.40 -12.60 8.55
N GLY A 73 12.60 -12.06 8.71
CA GLY A 73 13.72 -12.36 7.81
C GLY A 73 13.35 -12.01 6.37
N GLU A 74 13.60 -12.92 5.43
CA GLU A 74 13.27 -12.74 4.01
C GLU A 74 11.90 -13.36 3.61
N ARG A 75 11.12 -13.85 4.58
CA ARG A 75 9.84 -14.54 4.29
C ARG A 75 8.76 -13.61 3.77
N VAL A 76 8.70 -12.38 4.29
CA VAL A 76 7.76 -11.34 3.88
C VAL A 76 8.44 -9.98 3.99
N LYS A 77 8.18 -9.08 3.05
CA LYS A 77 8.73 -7.73 3.04
C LYS A 77 8.09 -6.86 4.13
N VAL A 78 8.89 -6.00 4.74
CA VAL A 78 8.40 -4.96 5.64
C VAL A 78 8.23 -3.66 4.86
N CYS A 79 7.01 -3.15 4.85
CA CYS A 79 6.63 -1.82 4.40
C CYS A 79 6.40 -0.93 5.62
N THR A 80 6.75 0.34 5.56
CA THR A 80 6.41 1.32 6.58
C THR A 80 6.05 2.67 5.98
N VAL A 81 5.60 3.60 6.82
CA VAL A 81 5.06 4.90 6.42
C VAL A 81 5.97 6.05 6.86
N ILE A 82 6.03 7.12 6.05
CA ILE A 82 6.88 8.29 6.25
C ILE A 82 6.06 9.58 6.13
N GLY A 83 6.31 10.56 7.02
CA GLY A 83 5.53 11.80 7.10
C GLY A 83 4.06 11.56 7.41
N PHE A 84 3.75 10.47 8.07
CA PHE A 84 2.42 9.90 8.17
C PHE A 84 1.68 10.30 9.46
N PRO A 85 0.34 10.52 9.42
CA PRO A 85 -0.49 10.45 8.22
C PRO A 85 -0.66 11.80 7.48
N ASN A 86 -0.18 12.90 8.03
CA ASN A 86 -0.56 14.25 7.60
C ASN A 86 0.27 14.82 6.43
N GLY A 87 1.45 14.28 6.16
CA GLY A 87 2.29 14.69 5.04
C GLY A 87 3.02 16.03 5.16
N TYR A 88 2.76 16.83 6.20
CA TYR A 88 3.27 18.22 6.32
C TYR A 88 4.63 18.33 7.04
N SER A 89 5.29 17.24 7.39
CA SER A 89 6.67 17.28 7.85
C SER A 89 7.59 17.83 6.75
N THR A 90 8.68 18.47 7.15
CA THR A 90 9.66 18.98 6.17
C THR A 90 10.32 17.82 5.40
N THR A 91 10.78 18.09 4.20
CA THR A 91 11.51 17.11 3.37
C THR A 91 12.74 16.53 4.09
N ALA A 92 13.43 17.35 4.90
CA ALA A 92 14.57 16.87 5.70
C ALA A 92 14.16 15.82 6.74
N VAL A 93 13.02 16.02 7.41
CA VAL A 93 12.48 15.05 8.38
C VAL A 93 12.07 13.77 7.67
N LYS A 94 11.32 13.86 6.57
CA LYS A 94 10.91 12.67 5.81
C LYS A 94 12.12 11.91 5.24
N ALA A 95 13.18 12.62 4.81
CA ALA A 95 14.43 12.00 4.38
C ALA A 95 15.08 11.20 5.52
N PHE A 96 15.19 11.79 6.70
CA PHE A 96 15.72 11.10 7.87
C PHE A 96 14.88 9.88 8.27
N GLU A 97 13.54 10.02 8.32
CA GLU A 97 12.63 8.90 8.57
C GLU A 97 12.82 7.76 7.56
N THR A 98 13.02 8.11 6.27
CA THR A 98 13.27 7.12 5.20
C THR A 98 14.59 6.38 5.43
N GLU A 99 15.68 7.11 5.71
CA GLU A 99 16.99 6.53 6.00
C GLU A 99 16.95 5.61 7.22
N ASP A 100 16.30 6.03 8.31
CA ASP A 100 16.14 5.23 9.53
C ASP A 100 15.31 3.96 9.26
N ALA A 101 14.18 4.08 8.55
CA ALA A 101 13.34 2.93 8.23
C ALA A 101 14.09 1.89 7.38
N LEU A 102 14.85 2.31 6.38
CA LEU A 102 15.65 1.43 5.53
C LEU A 102 16.79 0.78 6.32
N ALA A 103 17.49 1.53 7.18
CA ALA A 103 18.54 1.01 8.06
C ALA A 103 18.00 -0.02 9.06
N ASN A 104 16.75 0.10 9.46
CA ASN A 104 16.03 -0.85 10.33
C ASN A 104 15.45 -2.06 9.57
N GLY A 105 15.56 -2.10 8.23
CA GLY A 105 15.23 -3.27 7.40
C GLY A 105 13.93 -3.17 6.60
N ALA A 106 13.33 -1.98 6.48
CA ALA A 106 12.22 -1.76 5.56
C ALA A 106 12.67 -2.04 4.11
N LYS A 107 11.81 -2.68 3.34
CA LYS A 107 12.00 -2.95 1.91
C LYS A 107 11.10 -2.07 1.03
N GLU A 108 10.05 -1.49 1.62
CA GLU A 108 9.08 -0.64 0.95
C GLU A 108 8.73 0.54 1.87
N ILE A 109 8.59 1.72 1.27
CA ILE A 109 8.31 2.99 1.95
C ILE A 109 7.06 3.62 1.33
N ASP A 110 6.06 3.92 2.16
CA ASP A 110 4.86 4.65 1.79
C ASP A 110 4.95 6.08 2.35
N MET A 111 5.33 7.06 1.53
CA MET A 111 5.41 8.46 1.95
C MET A 111 4.09 9.20 1.71
N VAL A 112 3.76 10.17 2.56
CA VAL A 112 2.63 11.08 2.34
C VAL A 112 3.12 12.40 1.79
N ILE A 113 2.51 12.92 0.70
CA ILE A 113 2.84 14.23 0.15
C ILE A 113 2.43 15.37 1.09
N ASN A 114 3.01 16.54 0.91
CA ASN A 114 2.48 17.75 1.54
C ASN A 114 1.27 18.26 0.73
N ILE A 115 0.07 17.95 1.21
CA ILE A 115 -1.19 18.32 0.55
C ILE A 115 -1.33 19.85 0.48
N GLY A 116 -0.85 20.59 1.48
CA GLY A 116 -0.86 22.06 1.46
C GLY A 116 -0.06 22.63 0.28
N TRP A 117 1.11 22.06 -0.02
CA TRP A 117 1.89 22.44 -1.20
C TRP A 117 1.15 22.17 -2.51
N LEU A 118 0.40 21.05 -2.58
CA LEU A 118 -0.41 20.75 -3.76
C LEU A 118 -1.52 21.79 -3.94
N LYS A 119 -2.22 22.15 -2.87
CA LYS A 119 -3.27 23.21 -2.88
C LYS A 119 -2.70 24.58 -3.28
N ASP A 120 -1.48 24.88 -2.83
CA ASP A 120 -0.74 26.10 -3.22
C ASP A 120 -0.11 26.02 -4.61
N LYS A 121 -0.28 24.90 -5.34
CA LYS A 121 0.31 24.62 -6.67
C LYS A 121 1.83 24.63 -6.67
N ARG A 122 2.47 24.33 -5.55
CA ARG A 122 3.93 24.23 -5.41
C ARG A 122 4.42 22.86 -5.89
N TYR A 123 4.14 22.53 -7.12
CA TYR A 123 4.36 21.21 -7.70
C TYR A 123 5.83 20.80 -7.70
N GLU A 124 6.76 21.74 -7.95
CA GLU A 124 8.20 21.51 -7.94
C GLU A 124 8.69 21.05 -6.57
N LEU A 125 8.16 21.62 -5.47
CA LEU A 125 8.54 21.19 -4.12
C LEU A 125 8.11 19.74 -3.83
N ILE A 126 6.95 19.33 -4.34
CA ILE A 126 6.44 17.95 -4.17
C ILE A 126 7.30 16.99 -5.00
N GLU A 127 7.58 17.35 -6.26
CA GLU A 127 8.40 16.54 -7.16
C GLU A 127 9.82 16.37 -6.61
N ASP A 128 10.45 17.44 -6.13
CA ASP A 128 11.77 17.41 -5.52
C ASP A 128 11.80 16.57 -4.24
N GLU A 129 10.75 16.67 -3.40
CA GLU A 129 10.63 15.82 -2.23
C GLU A 129 10.57 14.35 -2.61
N ILE A 130 9.72 13.96 -3.57
CA ILE A 130 9.59 12.57 -4.05
C ILE A 130 10.93 12.09 -4.64
N LYS A 131 11.58 12.87 -5.51
CA LYS A 131 12.90 12.56 -6.08
C LYS A 131 13.94 12.35 -4.99
N LYS A 132 13.95 13.21 -3.98
CA LYS A 132 14.88 13.11 -2.84
C LYS A 132 14.67 11.78 -2.10
N LEU A 133 13.43 11.44 -1.75
CA LEU A 133 13.14 10.20 -1.04
C LEU A 133 13.41 8.97 -1.92
N LYS A 134 13.09 9.02 -3.23
CA LYS A 134 13.42 7.93 -4.15
C LYS A 134 14.93 7.71 -4.27
N SER A 135 15.72 8.78 -4.28
CA SER A 135 17.18 8.66 -4.30
C SER A 135 17.74 7.96 -3.06
N ILE A 136 17.09 8.12 -1.90
CA ILE A 136 17.43 7.42 -0.65
C ILE A 136 16.99 5.96 -0.71
N CYS A 137 15.79 5.69 -1.26
CA CYS A 137 15.26 4.34 -1.40
C CYS A 137 16.08 3.47 -2.35
N LYS A 138 16.76 4.03 -3.36
CA LYS A 138 17.55 3.31 -4.36
C LYS A 138 16.73 2.21 -5.05
N ASP A 139 17.10 0.95 -4.82
CA ASP A 139 16.45 -0.27 -5.32
C ASP A 139 15.20 -0.68 -4.51
N LYS A 140 14.92 0.00 -3.42
CA LYS A 140 13.73 -0.24 -2.60
C LYS A 140 12.53 0.52 -3.14
N VAL A 141 11.35 0.00 -2.84
CA VAL A 141 10.08 0.53 -3.34
C VAL A 141 9.68 1.80 -2.59
N LEU A 142 9.40 2.87 -3.34
CA LEU A 142 8.77 4.09 -2.84
C LEU A 142 7.35 4.20 -3.38
N LYS A 143 6.35 4.33 -2.48
CA LYS A 143 4.96 4.58 -2.84
C LYS A 143 4.55 5.96 -2.34
N VAL A 144 3.88 6.72 -3.19
CA VAL A 144 3.48 8.11 -2.94
C VAL A 144 2.00 8.17 -2.60
N ILE A 145 1.68 8.42 -1.32
CA ILE A 145 0.30 8.62 -0.85
C ILE A 145 -0.11 10.04 -1.15
N ILE A 146 -1.16 10.22 -1.96
CA ILE A 146 -1.65 11.54 -2.35
C ILE A 146 -2.89 11.97 -1.56
N GLU A 147 -3.53 11.07 -0.80
CA GLU A 147 -4.74 11.28 0.01
C GLU A 147 -5.92 11.81 -0.84
N THR A 148 -6.40 10.99 -1.74
CA THR A 148 -7.37 11.34 -2.79
C THR A 148 -8.63 12.02 -2.27
N CYS A 149 -9.06 11.70 -1.04
CA CYS A 149 -10.28 12.29 -0.45
C CYS A 149 -10.21 13.81 -0.22
N PHE A 150 -9.01 14.41 -0.28
CA PHE A 150 -8.82 15.85 -0.17
C PHE A 150 -8.57 16.54 -1.52
N LEU A 151 -8.54 15.80 -2.63
CA LEU A 151 -8.10 16.27 -3.93
C LEU A 151 -9.24 16.34 -4.94
N THR A 152 -9.17 17.35 -5.84
CA THR A 152 -9.97 17.36 -7.06
C THR A 152 -9.38 16.40 -8.10
N ASP A 153 -10.13 16.06 -9.14
CA ASP A 153 -9.63 15.17 -10.20
C ASP A 153 -8.44 15.78 -10.95
N GLU A 154 -8.42 17.11 -11.16
CA GLU A 154 -7.28 17.79 -11.76
C GLU A 154 -6.01 17.69 -10.89
N GLU A 155 -6.18 17.76 -9.56
CA GLU A 155 -5.07 17.59 -8.62
C GLU A 155 -4.56 16.14 -8.61
N LYS A 156 -5.46 15.14 -8.71
CA LYS A 156 -5.08 13.71 -8.82
C LYS A 156 -4.32 13.46 -10.13
N ILE A 157 -4.80 14.00 -11.26
CA ILE A 157 -4.11 13.90 -12.56
C ILE A 157 -2.73 14.55 -12.46
N ARG A 158 -2.63 15.76 -11.89
CA ARG A 158 -1.34 16.41 -11.66
C ARG A 158 -0.39 15.55 -10.82
N MET A 159 -0.90 14.84 -9.82
CA MET A 159 -0.09 13.94 -9.00
C MET A 159 0.34 12.67 -9.75
N CYS A 160 -0.43 12.18 -10.71
CA CYS A 160 0.02 11.13 -11.63
C CYS A 160 1.26 11.59 -12.42
N ASP A 161 1.21 12.79 -13.02
CA ASP A 161 2.34 13.37 -13.74
C ASP A 161 3.59 13.51 -12.84
N ILE A 162 3.42 14.11 -11.66
CA ILE A 162 4.51 14.37 -10.71
C ILE A 162 5.12 13.06 -10.21
N THR A 163 4.30 12.08 -9.82
CA THR A 163 4.76 10.78 -9.33
C THR A 163 5.57 10.05 -10.40
N THR A 164 5.12 10.14 -11.66
CA THR A 164 5.80 9.56 -12.82
C THR A 164 7.15 10.26 -13.09
N SER A 165 7.16 11.59 -13.18
CA SER A 165 8.38 12.34 -13.47
C SER A 165 9.42 12.26 -12.34
N ALA A 166 8.97 12.09 -11.12
CA ALA A 166 9.85 11.89 -9.96
C ALA A 166 10.43 10.47 -9.87
N GLY A 167 9.97 9.52 -10.69
CA GLY A 167 10.48 8.14 -10.74
C GLY A 167 10.10 7.30 -9.52
N ALA A 168 8.97 7.59 -8.86
CA ALA A 168 8.45 6.73 -7.80
C ALA A 168 7.93 5.41 -8.37
N ASP A 169 7.87 4.36 -7.54
CA ASP A 169 7.45 3.04 -8.00
C ASP A 169 5.91 2.88 -7.98
N TYR A 170 5.23 3.62 -7.09
CA TYR A 170 3.77 3.56 -6.97
C TYR A 170 3.18 4.94 -6.67
N ILE A 171 1.97 5.18 -7.21
CA ILE A 171 1.00 6.12 -6.66
C ILE A 171 0.05 5.36 -5.73
N LYS A 172 -0.31 5.94 -4.57
CA LYS A 172 -1.20 5.34 -3.58
C LYS A 172 -2.31 6.31 -3.23
N THR A 173 -3.54 5.82 -3.14
CA THR A 173 -4.72 6.66 -2.90
C THR A 173 -4.71 7.32 -1.53
N SER A 174 -4.56 6.55 -0.44
CA SER A 174 -4.99 7.02 0.88
C SER A 174 -4.12 6.52 2.01
N THR A 175 -4.08 7.29 3.11
CA THR A 175 -3.48 6.88 4.39
C THR A 175 -4.36 5.90 5.16
N GLY A 176 -5.68 6.01 5.02
CA GLY A 176 -6.68 5.36 5.86
C GLY A 176 -7.04 6.16 7.12
N PHE A 177 -6.49 7.38 7.28
CA PHE A 177 -6.76 8.31 8.39
C PHE A 177 -7.45 9.60 7.91
N GLY A 178 -7.67 9.74 6.61
CA GLY A 178 -8.47 10.81 6.02
C GLY A 178 -9.97 10.56 6.16
N THR A 179 -10.77 11.37 5.47
CA THR A 179 -12.24 11.31 5.51
C THR A 179 -12.82 10.15 4.70
N ALA A 180 -12.06 9.62 3.74
CA ALA A 180 -12.44 8.45 2.93
C ALA A 180 -11.18 7.65 2.50
N GLY A 181 -11.40 6.41 2.05
CA GLY A 181 -10.36 5.56 1.46
C GLY A 181 -10.41 5.59 -0.07
N ALA A 182 -9.79 4.59 -0.70
CA ALA A 182 -9.80 4.40 -2.14
C ALA A 182 -11.21 4.26 -2.70
N THR A 183 -11.44 4.84 -3.87
CA THR A 183 -12.63 4.61 -4.69
C THR A 183 -12.25 3.93 -6.01
N PHE A 184 -13.21 3.26 -6.64
CA PHE A 184 -12.99 2.67 -7.97
C PHE A 184 -12.69 3.74 -9.03
N ASP A 185 -13.31 4.91 -8.89
CA ASP A 185 -13.08 6.05 -9.79
C ASP A 185 -11.65 6.60 -9.63
N ASP A 186 -11.07 6.61 -8.41
CA ASP A 186 -9.67 6.99 -8.21
C ASP A 186 -8.72 6.08 -8.98
N ILE A 187 -8.90 4.76 -8.88
CA ILE A 187 -8.01 3.80 -9.56
C ILE A 187 -8.22 3.86 -11.08
N LYS A 188 -9.45 4.03 -11.55
CA LYS A 188 -9.73 4.25 -12.97
C LYS A 188 -9.03 5.52 -13.47
N LEU A 189 -9.15 6.64 -12.75
CA LEU A 189 -8.50 7.89 -13.08
C LEU A 189 -6.97 7.71 -13.14
N PHE A 190 -6.38 7.01 -12.16
CA PHE A 190 -4.94 6.73 -12.17
C PHE A 190 -4.55 5.89 -13.38
N SER A 191 -5.32 4.83 -13.73
CA SER A 191 -5.01 3.97 -14.87
C SER A 191 -5.01 4.71 -16.21
N GLU A 192 -5.76 5.80 -16.31
CA GLU A 192 -5.85 6.64 -17.51
C GLU A 192 -4.71 7.68 -17.61
N HIS A 193 -4.06 8.04 -16.48
CA HIS A 193 -3.15 9.19 -16.39
C HIS A 193 -1.76 8.85 -15.86
N ILE A 194 -1.57 7.72 -15.18
CA ILE A 194 -0.25 7.37 -14.65
C ILE A 194 0.70 6.96 -15.80
N GLY A 195 1.96 7.42 -15.71
CA GLY A 195 2.95 7.11 -16.72
C GLY A 195 3.51 5.70 -16.61
N GLU A 196 4.19 5.28 -17.67
CA GLU A 196 4.82 3.96 -17.77
C GLU A 196 5.81 3.72 -16.61
N GLY A 197 5.78 2.50 -16.06
CA GLY A 197 6.67 2.08 -14.98
C GLY A 197 6.19 2.39 -13.57
N VAL A 198 5.15 3.22 -13.40
CA VAL A 198 4.54 3.50 -12.09
C VAL A 198 3.30 2.65 -11.90
N LYS A 199 3.23 1.97 -10.76
CA LYS A 199 2.15 1.09 -10.35
C LYS A 199 1.13 1.80 -9.46
N MET A 200 -0.04 1.17 -9.25
CA MET A 200 -1.12 1.76 -8.46
C MET A 200 -1.39 0.95 -7.19
N LYS A 201 -1.58 1.65 -6.07
CA LYS A 201 -1.99 1.04 -4.80
C LYS A 201 -3.30 1.64 -4.32
N ALA A 202 -4.34 0.82 -4.23
CA ALA A 202 -5.58 1.17 -3.54
C ALA A 202 -5.41 0.92 -2.03
N ALA A 203 -5.79 1.87 -1.18
CA ALA A 203 -5.68 1.73 0.27
C ALA A 203 -6.86 2.39 0.99
N GLY A 204 -7.34 1.75 2.07
CA GLY A 204 -8.57 2.15 2.76
C GLY A 204 -9.82 1.83 1.95
N GLY A 205 -10.95 1.67 2.60
CA GLY A 205 -12.24 1.42 1.93
C GLY A 205 -12.42 0.00 1.35
N ILE A 206 -11.40 -0.86 1.36
CA ILE A 206 -11.49 -2.24 0.84
C ILE A 206 -12.15 -3.11 1.91
N SER A 207 -13.44 -3.39 1.75
CA SER A 207 -14.29 -3.97 2.79
C SER A 207 -14.69 -5.42 2.55
N SER A 208 -14.55 -5.90 1.31
CA SER A 208 -14.90 -7.27 0.89
C SER A 208 -13.84 -7.85 -0.05
N LEU A 209 -13.96 -9.14 -0.37
CA LEU A 209 -13.16 -9.79 -1.41
C LEU A 209 -13.57 -9.26 -2.80
N ASP A 210 -14.85 -8.99 -3.00
CA ASP A 210 -15.38 -8.41 -4.24
C ASP A 210 -14.78 -7.01 -4.50
N ASP A 211 -14.62 -6.17 -3.45
CA ASP A 211 -13.92 -4.88 -3.57
C ASP A 211 -12.45 -5.08 -3.96
N ALA A 212 -11.78 -6.04 -3.31
CA ALA A 212 -10.37 -6.33 -3.60
C ALA A 212 -10.17 -6.78 -5.06
N GLU A 213 -11.00 -7.72 -5.53
CA GLU A 213 -11.01 -8.17 -6.92
C GLU A 213 -11.26 -7.02 -7.88
N ARG A 214 -12.27 -6.20 -7.60
CA ARG A 214 -12.63 -5.06 -8.45
C ARG A 214 -11.50 -4.03 -8.57
N PHE A 215 -10.78 -3.72 -7.49
CA PHE A 215 -9.62 -2.84 -7.56
C PHE A 215 -8.50 -3.42 -8.44
N LEU A 216 -8.25 -4.73 -8.35
CA LEU A 216 -7.25 -5.40 -9.19
C LEU A 216 -7.66 -5.42 -10.68
N GLU A 217 -8.94 -5.67 -10.99
CA GLU A 217 -9.47 -5.58 -12.36
C GLU A 217 -9.33 -4.18 -12.97
N LEU A 218 -9.43 -3.13 -12.15
CA LEU A 218 -9.24 -1.74 -12.57
C LEU A 218 -7.76 -1.37 -12.73
N GLY A 219 -6.84 -2.28 -12.46
CA GLY A 219 -5.42 -2.10 -12.66
C GLY A 219 -4.62 -1.77 -11.39
N ALA A 220 -5.21 -1.87 -10.19
CA ALA A 220 -4.41 -1.75 -8.98
C ALA A 220 -3.43 -2.93 -8.86
N ASP A 221 -2.15 -2.64 -8.66
CA ASP A 221 -1.11 -3.66 -8.45
C ASP A 221 -0.96 -4.05 -6.99
N ARG A 222 -1.48 -3.25 -6.07
CA ARG A 222 -1.35 -3.44 -4.63
C ARG A 222 -2.59 -2.97 -3.88
N LEU A 223 -2.92 -3.67 -2.80
CA LEU A 223 -4.07 -3.40 -1.93
C LEU A 223 -3.59 -3.17 -0.49
N GLY A 224 -3.78 -1.97 0.05
CA GLY A 224 -3.49 -1.65 1.44
C GLY A 224 -4.72 -1.90 2.32
N THR A 225 -4.76 -3.03 3.01
CA THR A 225 -5.93 -3.42 3.78
C THR A 225 -5.59 -4.27 5.02
N SER A 226 -6.35 -4.11 6.09
CA SER A 226 -6.34 -5.01 7.24
C SER A 226 -7.47 -6.05 7.19
N ARG A 227 -8.42 -5.88 6.27
CA ARG A 227 -9.70 -6.63 6.29
C ARG A 227 -9.66 -7.92 5.48
N VAL A 228 -9.02 -7.91 4.30
CA VAL A 228 -9.00 -9.08 3.41
C VAL A 228 -8.50 -10.34 4.12
N VAL A 229 -7.37 -10.27 4.80
CA VAL A 229 -6.83 -11.42 5.56
C VAL A 229 -7.79 -11.85 6.68
N LYS A 230 -8.43 -10.88 7.38
CA LYS A 230 -9.41 -11.20 8.43
C LYS A 230 -10.64 -11.94 7.89
N LEU A 231 -11.13 -11.56 6.69
CA LEU A 231 -12.25 -12.24 6.04
C LEU A 231 -11.87 -13.68 5.68
N ILE A 232 -10.69 -13.90 5.16
CA ILE A 232 -10.19 -15.23 4.79
C ILE A 232 -10.02 -16.10 6.03
N LYS A 233 -9.45 -15.56 7.12
CA LYS A 233 -9.34 -16.27 8.42
C LYS A 233 -10.70 -16.71 8.97
N ALA A 234 -11.76 -15.96 8.70
CA ALA A 234 -13.10 -16.33 9.15
C ALA A 234 -13.75 -17.43 8.29
N MET A 235 -13.14 -17.82 7.16
CA MET A 235 -13.57 -18.90 6.29
C MET A 235 -12.80 -20.20 6.54
N ASP A 236 -11.63 -20.13 7.20
CA ASP A 236 -10.80 -21.27 7.64
C ASP A 236 -11.43 -22.00 8.85
#